data_806cc43e9ef9041806f6831b1865d7ed
#
_entry.id   806cc43e9ef9041806f6831b1865d7ed
#
_cell.length_a   1.000
_cell.length_b   1.000
_cell.length_c   1.000
_cell.angle_alpha   90.00
_cell.angle_beta   90.00
_cell.angle_gamma   90.00
#
_symmetry.space_group_name_H-M   'P 1'
#
loop_
_entity.id
_entity.type
_entity.pdbx_description
1 polymer ?
#
loop_
_entity_poly.entity_id
_entity_poly.type
_entity_poly.pdbx_seq_one_letter_code
_entity_poly.pdbx_strand_id
1 'polypeptide(L)'
;MKELQKVFDGKIAEEIKIEPKDWMPDDYRKTLIRQISQHAHSEIVGMLPEANWITRAPSLRRKATLLAKVQDEAGHGLYLYAAAETIGISREEMVDQLLSGKAKYSSIFNYPTLTWADIGAIGWLVDGAAIMNQVPLCRASYGPYARAMIRICKEESFHQRQGFEILLTLCRGSNEQKEMAQDALNRWWWPSLMMFGPNDDASPHTAQSMQWKIKRFSNDELRQKFVDICKEQADILGITIPDDKLKWNEERKHYDFGEINWNEFYNVIKGNGPCNKERLTARVSAHENGEWVREAALAYAEKKKQKQVA
;
A
#
# COMPACT_ATOMS: atom_id res chain seq x y z
N MET A 1 -4.85 -24.27 -27.29
CA MET A 1 -5.56 -23.76 -26.09
C MET A 1 -5.52 -24.77 -24.93
N LYS A 2 -6.11 -25.98 -25.04
CA LYS A 2 -6.12 -26.94 -23.92
C LYS A 2 -4.72 -27.36 -23.43
N GLU A 3 -3.75 -27.49 -24.31
CA GLU A 3 -2.37 -27.84 -23.95
C GLU A 3 -1.66 -26.70 -23.22
N LEU A 4 -1.84 -25.43 -23.66
CA LEU A 4 -1.29 -24.26 -23.00
C LEU A 4 -1.87 -24.08 -21.59
N GLN A 5 -3.19 -24.33 -21.43
CA GLN A 5 -3.83 -24.33 -20.11
C GLN A 5 -3.21 -25.39 -19.19
N LYS A 6 -2.99 -26.62 -19.69
CA LYS A 6 -2.37 -27.69 -18.91
C LYS A 6 -0.94 -27.32 -18.45
N VAL A 7 -0.17 -26.69 -19.33
CA VAL A 7 1.18 -26.19 -18.97
C VAL A 7 1.11 -25.12 -17.90
N PHE A 8 0.19 -24.17 -18.03
CA PHE A 8 -0.03 -23.10 -17.03
C PHE A 8 -0.43 -23.71 -15.67
N ASP A 9 -1.43 -24.60 -15.66
CA ASP A 9 -1.92 -25.26 -14.44
C ASP A 9 -0.82 -26.08 -13.77
N GLY A 10 0.03 -26.76 -14.56
CA GLY A 10 1.20 -27.50 -14.07
C GLY A 10 2.20 -26.58 -13.38
N LYS A 11 2.55 -25.43 -14.00
CA LYS A 11 3.44 -24.44 -13.38
C LYS A 11 2.87 -23.92 -12.06
N ILE A 12 1.56 -23.60 -12.01
CA ILE A 12 0.91 -23.16 -10.77
C ILE A 12 0.98 -24.26 -9.69
N ALA A 13 0.69 -25.50 -10.04
CA ALA A 13 0.73 -26.62 -9.10
C ALA A 13 2.13 -26.83 -8.51
N GLU A 14 3.16 -26.79 -9.36
CA GLU A 14 4.57 -27.02 -9.00
C GLU A 14 5.25 -25.75 -8.43
N GLU A 15 4.53 -24.64 -8.28
CA GLU A 15 5.06 -23.34 -7.83
C GLU A 15 6.17 -22.74 -8.74
N ILE A 16 6.20 -23.14 -10.01
CA ILE A 16 7.06 -22.55 -11.02
C ILE A 16 6.51 -21.19 -11.41
N LYS A 17 7.37 -20.16 -11.43
CA LYS A 17 6.94 -18.79 -11.77
C LYS A 17 6.44 -18.70 -13.21
N ILE A 18 5.35 -17.96 -13.35
CA ILE A 18 4.86 -17.52 -14.66
C ILE A 18 5.67 -16.26 -15.02
N GLU A 19 6.34 -16.28 -16.16
CA GLU A 19 7.17 -15.18 -16.64
C GLU A 19 6.48 -14.41 -17.78
N PRO A 20 6.92 -13.20 -18.15
CA PRO A 20 6.24 -12.35 -19.14
C PRO A 20 6.03 -13.02 -20.52
N LYS A 21 6.91 -13.95 -20.90
CA LYS A 21 6.83 -14.66 -22.18
C LYS A 21 5.97 -15.94 -22.11
N ASP A 22 5.57 -16.34 -20.93
CA ASP A 22 4.71 -17.52 -20.77
C ASP A 22 3.28 -17.19 -21.20
N TRP A 23 2.64 -18.17 -21.82
CA TRP A 23 1.21 -18.09 -21.99
C TRP A 23 0.49 -18.13 -20.64
N MET A 24 -0.52 -17.30 -20.48
CA MET A 24 -1.36 -17.23 -19.29
C MET A 24 -2.82 -16.96 -19.69
N PRO A 25 -3.80 -17.48 -18.92
CA PRO A 25 -5.22 -17.17 -19.15
C PRO A 25 -5.49 -15.64 -19.03
N ASP A 26 -6.43 -15.15 -19.83
CA ASP A 26 -6.80 -13.71 -19.81
C ASP A 26 -7.27 -13.26 -18.43
N ASP A 27 -8.01 -14.08 -17.70
CA ASP A 27 -8.49 -13.73 -16.36
C ASP A 27 -7.36 -13.66 -15.32
N TYR A 28 -6.35 -14.50 -15.45
CA TYR A 28 -5.12 -14.39 -14.65
C TYR A 28 -4.39 -13.09 -14.95
N ARG A 29 -4.21 -12.76 -16.24
CA ARG A 29 -3.59 -11.50 -16.70
C ARG A 29 -4.35 -10.28 -16.18
N LYS A 30 -5.67 -10.23 -16.34
CA LYS A 30 -6.53 -9.14 -15.86
C LYS A 30 -6.44 -8.98 -14.33
N THR A 31 -6.38 -10.09 -13.62
CA THR A 31 -6.23 -10.07 -12.16
C THR A 31 -4.90 -9.50 -11.73
N LEU A 32 -3.79 -9.88 -12.40
CA LEU A 32 -2.47 -9.29 -12.14
C LEU A 32 -2.42 -7.80 -12.47
N ILE A 33 -2.92 -7.38 -13.64
CA ILE A 33 -2.97 -5.96 -14.02
C ILE A 33 -3.68 -5.17 -12.91
N ARG A 34 -4.88 -5.61 -12.50
CA ARG A 34 -5.63 -4.94 -11.45
C ARG A 34 -4.86 -4.87 -10.13
N GLN A 35 -4.30 -6.00 -9.66
CA GLN A 35 -3.63 -6.05 -8.35
C GLN A 35 -2.32 -5.25 -8.35
N ILE A 36 -1.49 -5.40 -9.38
CA ILE A 36 -0.18 -4.74 -9.43
C ILE A 36 -0.37 -3.24 -9.65
N SER A 37 -1.29 -2.81 -10.54
CA SER A 37 -1.56 -1.39 -10.76
C SER A 37 -2.16 -0.74 -9.50
N GLN A 38 -3.10 -1.40 -8.82
CA GLN A 38 -3.67 -0.91 -7.57
C GLN A 38 -2.58 -0.77 -6.49
N HIS A 39 -1.66 -1.71 -6.39
CA HIS A 39 -0.54 -1.66 -5.47
C HIS A 39 0.38 -0.48 -5.82
N ALA A 40 0.81 -0.36 -7.08
CA ALA A 40 1.64 0.75 -7.55
C ALA A 40 1.01 2.13 -7.28
N HIS A 41 -0.30 2.26 -7.55
CA HIS A 41 -1.02 3.49 -7.23
C HIS A 41 -1.09 3.75 -5.73
N SER A 42 -1.15 2.70 -4.90
CA SER A 42 -1.14 2.84 -3.44
C SER A 42 0.17 3.46 -2.95
N GLU A 43 1.31 3.00 -3.44
CA GLU A 43 2.63 3.56 -3.11
C GLU A 43 2.72 5.05 -3.50
N ILE A 44 2.34 5.38 -4.74
CA ILE A 44 2.40 6.76 -5.25
C ILE A 44 1.45 7.71 -4.50
N VAL A 45 0.24 7.26 -4.16
CA VAL A 45 -0.70 8.09 -3.39
C VAL A 45 -0.32 8.13 -1.92
N GLY A 46 0.19 7.02 -1.37
CA GLY A 46 0.56 6.87 0.03
C GLY A 46 1.70 7.79 0.46
N MET A 47 2.67 8.03 -0.40
CA MET A 47 3.78 8.93 -0.09
C MET A 47 3.35 10.41 0.13
N LEU A 48 2.24 10.85 -0.47
CA LEU A 48 1.85 12.27 -0.48
C LEU A 48 1.52 12.82 0.92
N PRO A 49 0.70 12.18 1.76
CA PRO A 49 0.43 12.66 3.11
C PRO A 49 1.68 12.74 3.98
N GLU A 50 2.63 11.82 3.82
CA GLU A 50 3.88 11.82 4.55
C GLU A 50 4.86 12.89 4.05
N ALA A 51 4.95 13.09 2.72
CA ALA A 51 5.78 14.12 2.11
C ALA A 51 5.46 15.52 2.65
N ASN A 52 4.19 15.82 2.93
CA ASN A 52 3.76 17.07 3.54
C ASN A 52 4.30 17.30 4.96
N TRP A 53 4.83 16.26 5.61
CA TRP A 53 5.39 16.33 6.96
C TRP A 53 6.91 16.43 7.00
N ILE A 54 7.62 16.27 5.90
CA ILE A 54 9.09 16.32 5.85
C ILE A 54 9.60 17.63 6.49
N THR A 55 9.07 18.76 6.08
CA THR A 55 9.50 20.08 6.60
C THR A 55 9.02 20.32 8.03
N ARG A 56 7.95 19.69 8.47
CA ARG A 56 7.31 19.83 9.80
C ARG A 56 7.81 18.83 10.84
N ALA A 57 8.58 17.82 10.44
CA ALA A 57 9.12 16.83 11.36
C ALA A 57 9.97 17.51 12.47
N PRO A 58 9.93 17.01 13.72
CA PRO A 58 10.39 17.74 14.91
C PRO A 58 11.92 17.86 15.02
N SER A 59 12.69 17.15 14.24
CA SER A 59 14.17 17.25 14.26
C SER A 59 14.75 17.01 12.87
N LEU A 60 16.00 17.44 12.65
CA LEU A 60 16.70 17.18 11.39
C LEU A 60 16.83 15.68 11.10
N ARG A 61 17.09 14.88 12.13
CA ARG A 61 17.14 13.41 12.00
C ARG A 61 15.78 12.87 11.51
N ARG A 62 14.66 13.31 12.10
CA ARG A 62 13.32 12.87 11.70
C ARG A 62 12.94 13.35 10.29
N LYS A 63 13.38 14.57 9.90
CA LYS A 63 13.20 15.06 8.53
C LYS A 63 13.94 14.17 7.52
N ALA A 64 15.20 13.85 7.78
CA ALA A 64 16.01 13.00 6.91
C ALA A 64 15.43 11.57 6.79
N THR A 65 14.99 10.98 7.91
CA THR A 65 14.37 9.65 7.92
C THR A 65 13.07 9.63 7.13
N LEU A 66 12.20 10.63 7.31
CA LEU A 66 10.93 10.71 6.58
C LEU A 66 11.15 10.97 5.08
N LEU A 67 12.14 11.79 4.72
CA LEU A 67 12.51 11.99 3.32
C LEU A 67 12.97 10.68 2.66
N ALA A 68 13.80 9.89 3.35
CA ALA A 68 14.24 8.58 2.85
C ALA A 68 13.04 7.64 2.65
N LYS A 69 12.14 7.56 3.62
CA LYS A 69 10.91 6.76 3.49
C LYS A 69 10.08 7.18 2.27
N VAL A 70 9.78 8.46 2.12
CA VAL A 70 9.00 8.99 0.98
C VAL A 70 9.66 8.67 -0.36
N GLN A 71 10.99 8.70 -0.42
CA GLN A 71 11.75 8.29 -1.61
C GLN A 71 11.61 6.80 -1.90
N ASP A 72 11.64 5.95 -0.87
CA ASP A 72 11.44 4.51 -1.01
C ASP A 72 10.04 4.20 -1.55
N GLU A 73 8.97 4.82 -1.01
CA GLU A 73 7.59 4.66 -1.50
C GLU A 73 7.45 5.02 -2.99
N ALA A 74 8.07 6.13 -3.42
CA ALA A 74 8.12 6.49 -4.83
C ALA A 74 8.83 5.40 -5.67
N GLY A 75 9.93 4.85 -5.17
CA GLY A 75 10.67 3.75 -5.78
C GLY A 75 9.85 2.47 -5.87
N HIS A 76 9.11 2.12 -4.82
CA HIS A 76 8.18 0.98 -4.79
C HIS A 76 7.13 1.10 -5.91
N GLY A 77 6.49 2.26 -6.04
CA GLY A 77 5.56 2.54 -7.12
C GLY A 77 6.18 2.31 -8.51
N LEU A 78 7.42 2.77 -8.73
CA LEU A 78 8.13 2.57 -10.01
C LEU A 78 8.44 1.10 -10.30
N TYR A 79 8.84 0.29 -9.30
CA TYR A 79 9.08 -1.14 -9.48
C TYR A 79 7.80 -1.88 -9.84
N LEU A 80 6.69 -1.53 -9.21
CA LEU A 80 5.39 -2.12 -9.46
C LEU A 80 4.84 -1.73 -10.83
N TYR A 81 4.99 -0.48 -11.23
CA TYR A 81 4.64 -0.07 -12.60
C TYR A 81 5.44 -0.86 -13.63
N ALA A 82 6.76 -1.01 -13.43
CA ALA A 82 7.57 -1.81 -14.33
C ALA A 82 7.12 -3.29 -14.36
N ALA A 83 6.68 -3.86 -13.24
CA ALA A 83 6.10 -5.19 -13.22
C ALA A 83 4.77 -5.28 -13.99
N ALA A 84 3.91 -4.27 -13.87
CA ALA A 84 2.64 -4.18 -14.61
C ALA A 84 2.84 -4.02 -16.12
N GLU A 85 3.84 -3.25 -16.54
CA GLU A 85 4.20 -3.09 -17.96
C GLU A 85 4.55 -4.44 -18.61
N THR A 86 5.14 -5.38 -17.88
CA THR A 86 5.47 -6.71 -18.41
C THR A 86 4.27 -7.59 -18.74
N ILE A 87 3.06 -7.22 -18.30
CA ILE A 87 1.81 -7.93 -18.58
C ILE A 87 0.88 -7.15 -19.51
N GLY A 88 1.34 -6.00 -20.04
CA GLY A 88 0.71 -5.34 -21.17
C GLY A 88 -0.16 -4.13 -20.83
N ILE A 89 -0.03 -3.53 -19.65
CA ILE A 89 -0.58 -2.19 -19.38
C ILE A 89 0.55 -1.16 -19.45
N SER A 90 0.35 -0.05 -20.18
CA SER A 90 1.39 0.97 -20.30
C SER A 90 1.50 1.87 -19.07
N ARG A 91 2.67 2.49 -18.91
CA ARG A 91 2.89 3.48 -17.84
C ARG A 91 1.96 4.68 -18.02
N GLU A 92 1.81 5.15 -19.25
CA GLU A 92 0.94 6.27 -19.60
C GLU A 92 -0.50 5.99 -19.18
N GLU A 93 -1.02 4.79 -19.48
CA GLU A 93 -2.38 4.39 -19.10
C GLU A 93 -2.55 4.39 -17.58
N MET A 94 -1.58 3.88 -16.83
CA MET A 94 -1.63 3.86 -15.35
C MET A 94 -1.55 5.28 -14.77
N VAL A 95 -0.73 6.16 -15.35
CA VAL A 95 -0.65 7.58 -14.93
C VAL A 95 -1.94 8.32 -15.26
N ASP A 96 -2.53 8.10 -16.44
CA ASP A 96 -3.82 8.67 -16.81
C ASP A 96 -4.94 8.25 -15.85
N GLN A 97 -4.96 6.97 -15.43
CA GLN A 97 -5.91 6.51 -14.41
C GLN A 97 -5.71 7.26 -13.09
N LEU A 98 -4.46 7.49 -12.68
CA LEU A 98 -4.12 8.20 -11.45
C LEU A 98 -4.58 9.67 -11.47
N LEU A 99 -4.36 10.36 -12.60
CA LEU A 99 -4.69 11.78 -12.77
C LEU A 99 -6.19 12.01 -13.05
N SER A 100 -6.85 11.09 -13.74
CA SER A 100 -8.30 11.16 -14.00
C SER A 100 -9.16 10.75 -12.79
N GLY A 101 -8.58 10.29 -11.69
CA GLY A 101 -9.30 9.80 -10.52
C GLY A 101 -9.91 8.41 -10.70
N LYS A 102 -9.61 7.69 -11.78
CA LYS A 102 -10.08 6.33 -12.05
C LYS A 102 -9.22 5.25 -11.37
N ALA A 103 -7.99 5.59 -10.98
CA ALA A 103 -7.10 4.67 -10.30
C ALA A 103 -7.72 4.13 -9.00
N LYS A 104 -7.55 2.83 -8.78
CA LYS A 104 -7.86 2.19 -7.51
C LYS A 104 -6.56 2.12 -6.70
N TYR A 105 -6.65 2.42 -5.41
CA TYR A 105 -5.56 2.35 -4.45
C TYR A 105 -6.12 2.10 -3.05
N SER A 106 -5.29 1.85 -2.07
CA SER A 106 -5.73 1.57 -0.70
C SER A 106 -6.54 2.72 -0.12
N SER A 107 -7.71 2.42 0.46
CA SER A 107 -8.63 3.39 1.05
C SER A 107 -7.98 4.26 2.13
N ILE A 108 -7.01 3.71 2.84
CA ILE A 108 -6.33 4.32 3.98
C ILE A 108 -5.69 5.67 3.64
N PHE A 109 -5.21 5.86 2.41
CA PHE A 109 -4.55 7.10 1.99
C PHE A 109 -5.51 8.29 1.80
N ASN A 110 -6.80 8.07 1.96
CA ASN A 110 -7.82 9.13 1.94
C ASN A 110 -8.23 9.60 3.34
N TYR A 111 -7.45 9.23 4.37
CA TYR A 111 -7.63 9.75 5.73
C TYR A 111 -6.64 10.89 6.03
N PRO A 112 -7.00 11.85 6.89
CA PRO A 112 -6.17 13.03 7.16
C PRO A 112 -5.00 12.71 8.08
N THR A 113 -3.86 13.35 7.84
CA THR A 113 -2.68 13.35 8.73
C THR A 113 -2.63 14.68 9.49
N LEU A 114 -3.10 14.68 10.73
CA LEU A 114 -3.35 15.91 11.52
C LEU A 114 -2.18 16.28 12.43
N THR A 115 -1.48 15.28 12.97
CA THR A 115 -0.41 15.46 13.95
C THR A 115 0.83 14.66 13.59
N TRP A 116 1.94 14.93 14.28
CA TRP A 116 3.14 14.11 14.13
C TRP A 116 2.94 12.64 14.55
N ALA A 117 2.02 12.39 15.48
CA ALA A 117 1.67 11.03 15.88
C ALA A 117 1.00 10.24 14.74
N ASP A 118 0.29 10.90 13.80
CA ASP A 118 -0.26 10.23 12.63
C ASP A 118 0.83 9.64 11.75
N ILE A 119 1.98 10.31 11.63
CA ILE A 119 3.14 9.75 10.91
C ILE A 119 3.66 8.51 11.61
N GLY A 120 3.66 8.50 12.94
CA GLY A 120 3.96 7.30 13.72
C GLY A 120 2.92 6.18 13.51
N ALA A 121 1.64 6.53 13.51
CA ALA A 121 0.55 5.56 13.28
C ALA A 121 0.56 5.00 11.85
N ILE A 122 0.87 5.81 10.83
CA ILE A 122 1.06 5.35 9.46
C ILE A 122 2.18 4.31 9.42
N GLY A 123 3.38 4.62 9.90
CA GLY A 123 4.47 3.66 9.91
C GLY A 123 4.15 2.39 10.70
N TRP A 124 3.52 2.50 11.86
CA TRP A 124 3.18 1.32 12.65
C TRP A 124 2.03 0.50 12.07
N LEU A 125 0.88 1.14 11.80
CA LEU A 125 -0.35 0.44 11.44
C LEU A 125 -0.48 0.24 9.93
N VAL A 126 -0.20 1.28 9.13
CA VAL A 126 -0.40 1.21 7.67
C VAL A 126 0.71 0.41 7.03
N ASP A 127 1.98 0.71 7.31
CA ASP A 127 3.11 -0.08 6.80
C ASP A 127 3.11 -1.49 7.43
N GLY A 128 2.67 -1.63 8.69
CA GLY A 128 2.47 -2.94 9.32
C GLY A 128 1.44 -3.80 8.60
N ALA A 129 0.30 -3.23 8.21
CA ALA A 129 -0.71 -3.93 7.41
C ALA A 129 -0.22 -4.18 5.97
N ALA A 130 0.55 -3.23 5.40
CA ALA A 130 1.19 -3.39 4.10
C ALA A 130 2.15 -4.59 4.11
N ILE A 131 3.09 -4.66 5.05
CA ILE A 131 4.03 -5.79 5.19
C ILE A 131 3.29 -7.12 5.33
N MET A 132 2.25 -7.16 6.15
CA MET A 132 1.45 -8.37 6.36
C MET A 132 0.84 -8.88 5.05
N ASN A 133 0.39 -7.97 4.17
CA ASN A 133 -0.11 -8.30 2.84
C ASN A 133 1.02 -8.62 1.84
N GLN A 134 2.15 -7.92 1.92
CA GLN A 134 3.21 -7.90 0.90
C GLN A 134 4.19 -9.09 1.05
N VAL A 135 4.55 -9.48 2.27
CA VAL A 135 5.50 -10.60 2.50
C VAL A 135 5.06 -11.89 1.81
N PRO A 136 3.78 -12.31 1.88
CA PRO A 136 3.31 -13.46 1.11
C PRO A 136 3.44 -13.31 -0.40
N LEU A 137 3.41 -12.08 -0.93
CA LEU A 137 3.55 -11.79 -2.36
C LEU A 137 4.97 -12.01 -2.90
N CYS A 138 5.98 -12.10 -2.03
CA CYS A 138 7.32 -12.58 -2.42
C CYS A 138 7.27 -13.99 -3.03
N ARG A 139 6.21 -14.73 -2.74
CA ARG A 139 5.94 -16.07 -3.30
C ARG A 139 4.83 -16.06 -4.34
N ALA A 140 4.36 -14.91 -4.81
CA ALA A 140 3.34 -14.82 -5.85
C ALA A 140 3.76 -15.63 -7.09
N SER A 141 2.79 -16.21 -7.79
CA SER A 141 3.03 -17.02 -8.97
C SER A 141 3.61 -16.25 -10.15
N TYR A 142 3.38 -14.95 -10.25
CA TYR A 142 3.95 -14.09 -11.29
C TYR A 142 5.36 -13.60 -10.90
N GLY A 143 6.36 -13.99 -11.70
CA GLY A 143 7.78 -13.76 -11.39
C GLY A 143 8.17 -12.31 -11.20
N PRO A 144 7.83 -11.37 -12.12
CA PRO A 144 8.17 -9.95 -11.94
C PRO A 144 7.60 -9.34 -10.67
N TYR A 145 6.34 -9.65 -10.33
CA TYR A 145 5.72 -9.16 -9.09
C TYR A 145 6.43 -9.71 -7.85
N ALA A 146 6.67 -11.02 -7.80
CA ALA A 146 7.35 -11.65 -6.67
C ALA A 146 8.76 -11.06 -6.44
N ARG A 147 9.52 -10.78 -7.51
CA ARG A 147 10.86 -10.19 -7.42
C ARG A 147 10.82 -8.74 -6.92
N ALA A 148 9.86 -7.94 -7.37
CA ALA A 148 9.65 -6.58 -6.86
C ALA A 148 9.38 -6.61 -5.35
N MET A 149 8.52 -7.52 -4.88
CA MET A 149 8.16 -7.65 -3.46
C MET A 149 9.33 -7.97 -2.55
N ILE A 150 10.31 -8.76 -3.01
CA ILE A 150 11.49 -9.09 -2.20
C ILE A 150 12.27 -7.84 -1.78
N ARG A 151 12.36 -6.85 -2.67
CA ARG A 151 13.02 -5.58 -2.37
C ARG A 151 12.11 -4.70 -1.51
N ILE A 152 10.88 -4.48 -1.92
CA ILE A 152 9.90 -3.65 -1.23
C ILE A 152 9.76 -4.06 0.24
N CYS A 153 9.54 -5.34 0.54
CA CYS A 153 9.39 -5.81 1.91
C CYS A 153 10.60 -5.55 2.83
N LYS A 154 11.81 -5.47 2.28
CA LYS A 154 13.00 -5.12 3.08
C LYS A 154 12.99 -3.67 3.51
N GLU A 155 12.59 -2.77 2.62
CA GLU A 155 12.49 -1.34 2.87
C GLU A 155 11.29 -1.04 3.80
N GLU A 156 10.13 -1.66 3.56
CA GLU A 156 8.93 -1.55 4.40
C GLU A 156 9.14 -1.96 5.86
N SER A 157 9.92 -2.99 6.11
CA SER A 157 10.23 -3.39 7.49
C SER A 157 10.95 -2.30 8.28
N PHE A 158 11.68 -1.44 7.59
CA PHE A 158 12.33 -0.28 8.17
C PHE A 158 11.33 0.84 8.43
N HIS A 159 10.38 1.07 7.52
CA HIS A 159 9.31 2.05 7.65
C HIS A 159 8.43 1.75 8.88
N GLN A 160 7.98 0.52 9.02
CA GLN A 160 7.18 0.09 10.18
C GLN A 160 7.92 0.34 11.50
N ARG A 161 9.19 -0.02 11.56
CA ARG A 161 10.01 0.21 12.76
C ARG A 161 10.13 1.70 13.08
N GLN A 162 10.33 2.56 12.08
CA GLN A 162 10.44 4.01 12.28
C GLN A 162 9.12 4.60 12.82
N GLY A 163 7.97 4.16 12.32
CA GLY A 163 6.67 4.59 12.82
C GLY A 163 6.46 4.18 14.28
N PHE A 164 6.74 2.93 14.61
CA PHE A 164 6.65 2.43 15.99
C PHE A 164 7.58 3.22 16.95
N GLU A 165 8.81 3.53 16.53
CA GLU A 165 9.75 4.34 17.32
C GLU A 165 9.27 5.78 17.54
N ILE A 166 8.53 6.38 16.59
CA ILE A 166 7.90 7.69 16.78
C ILE A 166 6.87 7.60 17.90
N LEU A 167 5.94 6.64 17.84
CA LEU A 167 4.91 6.45 18.86
C LEU A 167 5.51 6.10 20.23
N LEU A 168 6.51 5.23 20.26
CA LEU A 168 7.20 4.89 21.49
C LEU A 168 7.86 6.13 22.14
N THR A 169 8.42 7.03 21.33
CA THR A 169 8.99 8.29 21.83
C THR A 169 7.91 9.18 22.44
N LEU A 170 6.75 9.31 21.76
CA LEU A 170 5.62 10.11 22.25
C LEU A 170 5.02 9.51 23.51
N CYS A 171 4.81 8.20 23.57
CA CYS A 171 4.21 7.50 24.71
C CYS A 171 5.09 7.55 25.96
N ARG A 172 6.41 7.73 25.80
CA ARG A 172 7.37 7.91 26.89
C ARG A 172 7.64 9.38 27.25
N GLY A 173 7.01 10.29 26.55
CA GLY A 173 7.13 11.74 26.75
C GLY A 173 6.16 12.29 27.79
N SER A 174 5.64 13.50 27.54
CA SER A 174 4.62 14.12 28.41
C SER A 174 3.24 13.47 28.22
N ASN A 175 2.31 13.78 29.13
CA ASN A 175 0.92 13.29 29.03
C ASN A 175 0.27 13.72 27.71
N GLU A 176 0.48 14.96 27.29
CA GLU A 176 -0.06 15.49 26.02
C GLU A 176 0.51 14.76 24.82
N GLN A 177 1.79 14.35 24.85
CA GLN A 177 2.40 13.54 23.80
C GLN A 177 1.80 12.14 23.74
N LYS A 178 1.56 11.53 24.90
CA LYS A 178 0.87 10.23 25.00
C LYS A 178 -0.57 10.32 24.53
N GLU A 179 -1.30 11.37 24.89
CA GLU A 179 -2.66 11.64 24.41
C GLU A 179 -2.69 11.82 22.88
N MET A 180 -1.72 12.52 22.32
CA MET A 180 -1.56 12.66 20.85
C MET A 180 -1.36 11.29 20.17
N ALA A 181 -0.56 10.39 20.76
CA ALA A 181 -0.36 9.03 20.25
C ALA A 181 -1.64 8.19 20.34
N GLN A 182 -2.37 8.29 21.46
CA GLN A 182 -3.66 7.61 21.64
C GLN A 182 -4.70 8.11 20.64
N ASP A 183 -4.78 9.41 20.41
CA ASP A 183 -5.70 10.02 19.46
C ASP A 183 -5.39 9.59 18.02
N ALA A 184 -4.11 9.49 17.65
CA ALA A 184 -3.71 8.92 16.35
C ALA A 184 -4.15 7.45 16.23
N LEU A 185 -3.92 6.62 17.25
CA LEU A 185 -4.40 5.23 17.25
C LEU A 185 -5.92 5.15 17.06
N ASN A 186 -6.68 6.01 17.74
CA ASN A 186 -8.15 6.05 17.64
C ASN A 186 -8.63 6.33 16.20
N ARG A 187 -7.90 7.15 15.44
CA ARG A 187 -8.25 7.48 14.04
C ARG A 187 -7.79 6.43 13.05
N TRP A 188 -6.65 5.78 13.28
CA TRP A 188 -6.01 4.92 12.28
C TRP A 188 -6.33 3.43 12.45
N TRP A 189 -6.83 3.00 13.62
CA TRP A 189 -7.09 1.59 13.91
C TRP A 189 -8.06 0.94 12.90
N TRP A 190 -9.29 1.40 12.85
CA TRP A 190 -10.31 0.81 11.99
C TRP A 190 -9.98 0.92 10.51
N PRO A 191 -9.52 2.07 9.99
CA PRO A 191 -9.06 2.17 8.62
C PRO A 191 -7.92 1.21 8.28
N SER A 192 -6.99 0.91 9.19
CA SER A 192 -5.91 -0.05 8.95
C SER A 192 -6.42 -1.48 8.77
N LEU A 193 -7.47 -1.88 9.48
CA LEU A 193 -8.11 -3.19 9.31
C LEU A 193 -8.81 -3.33 7.95
N MET A 194 -9.27 -2.23 7.36
CA MET A 194 -9.87 -2.21 6.02
C MET A 194 -8.85 -2.45 4.90
N MET A 195 -7.54 -2.30 5.16
CA MET A 195 -6.49 -2.54 4.16
C MET A 195 -6.40 -3.98 3.69
N PHE A 196 -6.88 -4.93 4.49
CA PHE A 196 -6.94 -6.33 4.11
C PHE A 196 -8.05 -6.64 3.11
N GLY A 197 -8.97 -5.69 2.88
CA GLY A 197 -10.14 -5.85 2.03
C GLY A 197 -11.33 -6.46 2.76
N PRO A 198 -12.49 -6.62 2.10
CA PRO A 198 -13.69 -7.22 2.69
C PRO A 198 -13.44 -8.64 3.23
N ASN A 199 -14.32 -9.11 4.08
CA ASN A 199 -14.29 -10.49 4.59
C ASN A 199 -14.28 -11.49 3.42
N ASP A 200 -13.74 -12.67 3.66
CA ASP A 200 -13.49 -13.67 2.60
C ASP A 200 -14.76 -14.09 1.86
N ASP A 201 -15.89 -14.20 2.56
CA ASP A 201 -17.21 -14.51 2.01
C ASP A 201 -17.77 -13.39 1.12
N ALA A 202 -17.38 -12.15 1.36
CA ALA A 202 -17.77 -10.96 0.59
C ALA A 202 -16.74 -10.56 -0.47
N SER A 203 -15.61 -11.27 -0.57
CA SER A 203 -14.51 -10.96 -1.51
C SER A 203 -14.55 -11.84 -2.75
N PRO A 204 -15.05 -11.35 -3.91
CA PRO A 204 -15.26 -12.17 -5.10
C PRO A 204 -13.97 -12.67 -5.77
N HIS A 205 -12.81 -12.15 -5.36
CA HIS A 205 -11.53 -12.40 -6.04
C HIS A 205 -10.51 -13.13 -5.18
N THR A 206 -10.71 -13.22 -3.87
CA THR A 206 -9.74 -13.83 -2.95
C THR A 206 -9.49 -15.29 -3.26
N ALA A 207 -10.54 -16.09 -3.35
CA ALA A 207 -10.45 -17.53 -3.61
C ALA A 207 -9.69 -17.83 -4.93
N GLN A 208 -10.02 -17.11 -6.01
CA GLN A 208 -9.36 -17.29 -7.31
C GLN A 208 -7.90 -16.85 -7.29
N SER A 209 -7.58 -15.74 -6.62
CA SER A 209 -6.19 -15.29 -6.47
C SER A 209 -5.35 -16.27 -5.64
N MET A 210 -5.94 -16.93 -4.65
CA MET A 210 -5.29 -17.98 -3.88
C MET A 210 -5.11 -19.27 -4.72
N GLN A 211 -6.12 -19.68 -5.49
CA GLN A 211 -6.02 -20.82 -6.39
C GLN A 211 -4.88 -20.65 -7.41
N TRP A 212 -4.69 -19.46 -7.94
CA TRP A 212 -3.58 -19.13 -8.83
C TRP A 212 -2.26 -18.83 -8.10
N LYS A 213 -2.24 -18.98 -6.79
CA LYS A 213 -1.05 -18.69 -5.95
C LYS A 213 -0.47 -17.27 -6.16
N ILE A 214 -1.29 -16.33 -6.62
CA ILE A 214 -0.97 -14.90 -6.58
C ILE A 214 -0.98 -14.46 -5.12
N LYS A 215 -2.02 -14.82 -4.38
CA LYS A 215 -2.19 -14.63 -2.94
C LYS A 215 -1.94 -15.94 -2.19
N ARG A 216 -1.42 -15.87 -0.95
CA ARG A 216 -1.08 -17.06 -0.16
C ARG A 216 -1.92 -17.22 1.08
N PHE A 217 -2.55 -16.15 1.54
CA PHE A 217 -3.43 -16.12 2.70
C PHE A 217 -4.69 -15.33 2.36
N SER A 218 -5.77 -15.63 3.05
CA SER A 218 -7.02 -14.92 2.89
C SER A 218 -6.98 -13.53 3.56
N ASN A 219 -8.01 -12.71 3.30
CA ASN A 219 -8.12 -11.39 3.93
C ASN A 219 -8.28 -11.52 5.45
N ASP A 220 -9.13 -12.45 5.87
CA ASP A 220 -9.46 -12.64 7.27
C ASP A 220 -8.29 -13.23 8.06
N GLU A 221 -7.52 -14.18 7.47
CA GLU A 221 -6.29 -14.71 8.08
C GLU A 221 -5.25 -13.62 8.33
N LEU A 222 -5.01 -12.75 7.35
CA LEU A 222 -4.02 -11.68 7.48
C LEU A 222 -4.47 -10.62 8.46
N ARG A 223 -5.75 -10.24 8.44
CA ARG A 223 -6.34 -9.28 9.38
C ARG A 223 -6.25 -9.78 10.81
N GLN A 224 -6.57 -11.06 11.06
CA GLN A 224 -6.48 -11.65 12.39
C GLN A 224 -5.05 -11.59 12.92
N LYS A 225 -4.06 -11.99 12.15
CA LYS A 225 -2.64 -11.92 12.53
C LYS A 225 -2.21 -10.49 12.84
N PHE A 226 -2.71 -9.52 12.07
CA PHE A 226 -2.41 -8.11 12.30
C PHE A 226 -2.99 -7.62 13.63
N VAL A 227 -4.24 -7.95 13.94
CA VAL A 227 -4.89 -7.60 15.22
C VAL A 227 -4.08 -8.17 16.40
N ASP A 228 -3.71 -9.44 16.34
CA ASP A 228 -2.95 -10.10 17.39
C ASP A 228 -1.61 -9.39 17.67
N ILE A 229 -0.85 -9.10 16.65
CA ILE A 229 0.44 -8.40 16.77
C ILE A 229 0.26 -6.96 17.25
N CYS A 230 -0.72 -6.23 16.73
CA CYS A 230 -0.94 -4.84 17.11
C CYS A 230 -1.39 -4.71 18.56
N LYS A 231 -2.15 -5.69 19.10
CA LYS A 231 -2.53 -5.67 20.53
C LYS A 231 -1.30 -5.77 21.44
N GLU A 232 -0.39 -6.69 21.14
CA GLU A 232 0.87 -6.82 21.91
C GLU A 232 1.72 -5.53 21.83
N GLN A 233 1.78 -4.94 20.65
CA GLN A 233 2.53 -3.70 20.42
C GLN A 233 1.89 -2.50 21.11
N ALA A 234 0.56 -2.40 21.14
CA ALA A 234 -0.16 -1.36 21.87
C ALA A 234 0.09 -1.43 23.38
N ASP A 235 0.19 -2.64 23.93
CA ASP A 235 0.55 -2.85 25.33
C ASP A 235 1.97 -2.35 25.65
N ILE A 236 2.94 -2.59 24.75
CA ILE A 236 4.30 -2.05 24.89
C ILE A 236 4.31 -0.52 24.85
N LEU A 237 3.45 0.09 24.02
CA LEU A 237 3.31 1.54 23.93
C LEU A 237 2.55 2.12 25.15
N GLY A 238 1.77 1.30 25.86
CA GLY A 238 0.92 1.72 26.96
C GLY A 238 -0.27 2.59 26.51
N ILE A 239 -0.79 2.34 25.29
CA ILE A 239 -1.99 2.95 24.73
C ILE A 239 -3.04 1.87 24.47
N THR A 240 -4.31 2.28 24.36
CA THR A 240 -5.44 1.36 24.29
C THR A 240 -6.02 1.32 22.89
N ILE A 241 -6.13 0.13 22.30
CA ILE A 241 -6.84 -0.05 21.03
C ILE A 241 -8.32 0.32 21.21
N PRO A 242 -8.89 1.16 20.33
CA PRO A 242 -10.26 1.67 20.45
C PRO A 242 -11.28 0.64 19.95
N ASP A 243 -11.32 -0.51 20.62
CA ASP A 243 -12.21 -1.62 20.31
C ASP A 243 -12.67 -2.30 21.61
N ASP A 244 -13.89 -2.00 22.04
CA ASP A 244 -14.49 -2.54 23.26
C ASP A 244 -14.72 -4.06 23.20
N LYS A 245 -14.71 -4.66 22.01
CA LYS A 245 -14.87 -6.10 21.81
C LYS A 245 -13.53 -6.84 21.75
N LEU A 246 -12.41 -6.11 21.77
CA LEU A 246 -11.08 -6.72 21.69
C LEU A 246 -10.77 -7.53 22.93
N LYS A 247 -10.83 -8.85 22.81
CA LYS A 247 -10.66 -9.78 23.92
C LYS A 247 -9.94 -11.04 23.47
N TRP A 248 -9.00 -11.51 24.29
CA TRP A 248 -8.34 -12.79 24.05
C TRP A 248 -9.34 -13.95 24.12
N ASN A 249 -9.33 -14.79 23.11
CA ASN A 249 -10.16 -16.00 23.01
C ASN A 249 -9.26 -17.24 23.19
N GLU A 250 -9.42 -17.90 24.33
CA GLU A 250 -8.59 -19.06 24.71
C GLU A 250 -8.78 -20.26 23.78
N GLU A 251 -9.96 -20.43 23.22
CA GLU A 251 -10.27 -21.54 22.31
C GLU A 251 -9.62 -21.35 20.94
N ARG A 252 -9.75 -20.12 20.40
CA ARG A 252 -9.21 -19.76 19.08
C ARG A 252 -7.72 -19.42 19.11
N LYS A 253 -7.16 -19.11 20.28
CA LYS A 253 -5.79 -18.60 20.47
C LYS A 253 -5.51 -17.31 19.66
N HIS A 254 -6.52 -16.45 19.58
CA HIS A 254 -6.53 -15.17 18.89
C HIS A 254 -7.35 -14.15 19.67
N TYR A 255 -7.17 -12.87 19.36
CA TYR A 255 -8.06 -11.82 19.85
C TYR A 255 -9.34 -11.78 19.03
N ASP A 256 -10.50 -11.86 19.69
CA ASP A 256 -11.77 -11.45 19.08
C ASP A 256 -11.77 -9.92 19.00
N PHE A 257 -12.31 -9.35 17.93
CA PHE A 257 -12.38 -7.90 17.71
C PHE A 257 -13.75 -7.49 17.14
N GLY A 258 -14.03 -6.18 17.17
CA GLY A 258 -15.30 -5.62 16.75
C GLY A 258 -15.54 -5.68 15.25
N GLU A 259 -16.71 -5.25 14.82
CA GLU A 259 -17.13 -5.23 13.43
C GLU A 259 -16.55 -4.00 12.70
N ILE A 260 -16.00 -4.23 11.52
CA ILE A 260 -15.49 -3.18 10.64
C ILE A 260 -16.67 -2.51 9.93
N ASN A 261 -16.66 -1.19 9.85
CA ASN A 261 -17.65 -0.43 9.10
C ASN A 261 -17.40 -0.50 7.58
N TRP A 262 -17.89 -1.56 6.95
CA TRP A 262 -17.74 -1.75 5.51
C TRP A 262 -18.46 -0.67 4.68
N ASN A 263 -19.49 -0.02 5.20
CA ASN A 263 -20.13 1.10 4.52
C ASN A 263 -19.17 2.29 4.38
N GLU A 264 -18.39 2.59 5.39
CA GLU A 264 -17.32 3.58 5.33
C GLU A 264 -16.28 3.21 4.28
N PHE A 265 -15.78 1.97 4.31
CA PHE A 265 -14.85 1.47 3.30
C PHE A 265 -15.36 1.68 1.88
N TYR A 266 -16.59 1.25 1.59
CA TYR A 266 -17.19 1.40 0.25
C TYR A 266 -17.41 2.86 -0.14
N ASN A 267 -17.72 3.75 0.80
CA ASN A 267 -17.80 5.18 0.54
C ASN A 267 -16.45 5.76 0.16
N VAL A 268 -15.39 5.41 0.89
CA VAL A 268 -14.02 5.90 0.60
C VAL A 268 -13.54 5.43 -0.77
N ILE A 269 -13.69 4.15 -1.10
CA ILE A 269 -13.24 3.64 -2.41
C ILE A 269 -14.09 4.13 -3.60
N LYS A 270 -15.28 4.68 -3.34
CA LYS A 270 -16.12 5.38 -4.34
C LYS A 270 -15.75 6.85 -4.51
N GLY A 271 -14.78 7.36 -3.75
CA GLY A 271 -14.32 8.74 -3.84
C GLY A 271 -14.98 9.72 -2.85
N ASN A 272 -15.74 9.23 -1.87
CA ASN A 272 -16.50 10.04 -0.90
C ASN A 272 -15.87 10.03 0.51
N GLY A 273 -14.61 9.63 0.64
CA GLY A 273 -13.90 9.67 1.91
C GLY A 273 -13.41 11.08 2.26
N PRO A 274 -12.85 11.24 3.47
CA PRO A 274 -12.54 12.56 4.04
C PRO A 274 -11.52 13.37 3.22
N CYS A 275 -10.59 12.72 2.51
CA CYS A 275 -9.53 13.39 1.74
C CYS A 275 -9.47 13.00 0.26
N ASN A 276 -10.41 12.25 -0.28
CA ASN A 276 -10.37 11.81 -1.69
C ASN A 276 -10.22 12.98 -2.67
N LYS A 277 -11.02 14.03 -2.52
CA LYS A 277 -11.00 15.20 -3.38
C LYS A 277 -9.67 15.95 -3.26
N GLU A 278 -9.21 16.18 -2.03
CA GLU A 278 -7.94 16.84 -1.77
C GLU A 278 -6.77 16.09 -2.40
N ARG A 279 -6.71 14.75 -2.20
CA ARG A 279 -5.65 13.90 -2.77
C ARG A 279 -5.64 13.92 -4.30
N LEU A 280 -6.82 13.91 -4.94
CA LEU A 280 -6.91 14.02 -6.39
C LEU A 280 -6.46 15.40 -6.87
N THR A 281 -7.01 16.48 -6.29
CA THR A 281 -6.68 17.84 -6.67
C THR A 281 -5.17 18.12 -6.52
N ALA A 282 -4.57 17.71 -5.40
CA ALA A 282 -3.15 17.93 -5.15
C ALA A 282 -2.24 17.28 -6.20
N ARG A 283 -2.50 16.02 -6.58
CA ARG A 283 -1.66 15.33 -7.57
C ARG A 283 -1.89 15.84 -8.99
N VAL A 284 -3.12 16.22 -9.36
CA VAL A 284 -3.42 16.82 -10.67
C VAL A 284 -2.73 18.17 -10.79
N SER A 285 -2.90 19.07 -9.81
CA SER A 285 -2.25 20.37 -9.82
C SER A 285 -0.72 20.27 -9.83
N ALA A 286 -0.14 19.32 -9.08
CA ALA A 286 1.31 19.10 -9.11
C ALA A 286 1.79 18.62 -10.50
N HIS A 287 1.01 17.79 -11.17
CA HIS A 287 1.32 17.33 -12.52
C HIS A 287 1.26 18.47 -13.55
N GLU A 288 0.19 19.28 -13.50
CA GLU A 288 -0.01 20.45 -14.37
C GLU A 288 1.09 21.50 -14.13
N ASN A 289 1.38 21.83 -12.90
CA ASN A 289 2.46 22.76 -12.53
C ASN A 289 3.86 22.30 -13.01
N GLY A 290 4.06 21.01 -13.24
CA GLY A 290 5.27 20.44 -13.80
C GLY A 290 5.32 20.39 -15.32
N GLU A 291 4.28 20.81 -16.05
CA GLU A 291 4.17 20.68 -17.51
C GLU A 291 5.30 21.42 -18.24
N TRP A 292 5.61 22.64 -17.84
CA TRP A 292 6.69 23.43 -18.43
C TRP A 292 8.05 22.73 -18.39
N VAL A 293 8.33 21.89 -17.39
CA VAL A 293 9.58 21.12 -17.29
C VAL A 293 9.61 20.05 -18.39
N ARG A 294 8.48 19.38 -18.62
CA ARG A 294 8.33 18.37 -19.66
C ARG A 294 8.48 18.99 -21.06
N GLU A 295 7.82 20.13 -21.29
CA GLU A 295 7.92 20.89 -22.53
C GLU A 295 9.35 21.35 -22.81
N ALA A 296 10.03 21.90 -21.81
CA ALA A 296 11.42 22.34 -21.95
C ALA A 296 12.36 21.16 -22.27
N ALA A 297 12.14 19.99 -21.65
CA ALA A 297 12.92 18.79 -21.92
C ALA A 297 12.70 18.26 -23.35
N LEU A 298 11.45 18.27 -23.84
CA LEU A 298 11.12 17.88 -25.20
C LEU A 298 11.75 18.82 -26.23
N ALA A 299 11.60 20.13 -26.02
CA ALA A 299 12.19 21.15 -26.92
C ALA A 299 13.74 21.03 -26.97
N TYR A 300 14.38 20.73 -25.85
CA TYR A 300 15.83 20.49 -25.81
C TYR A 300 16.22 19.21 -26.57
N ALA A 301 15.46 18.13 -26.42
CA ALA A 301 15.70 16.87 -27.13
C ALA A 301 15.55 17.04 -28.65
N GLU A 302 14.55 17.77 -29.11
CA GLU A 302 14.34 18.09 -30.55
C GLU A 302 15.49 18.90 -31.12
N LYS A 303 15.93 19.97 -30.40
CA LYS A 303 17.07 20.79 -30.80
C LYS A 303 18.37 19.97 -30.94
N LYS A 304 18.54 18.97 -30.05
CA LYS A 304 19.70 18.08 -30.09
C LYS A 304 19.64 17.15 -31.31
N LYS A 305 18.47 16.59 -31.65
CA LYS A 305 18.28 15.77 -32.85
C LYS A 305 18.58 16.55 -34.12
N GLN A 306 18.08 17.79 -34.23
CA GLN A 306 18.35 18.65 -35.41
C GLN A 306 19.84 18.93 -35.60
N LYS A 307 20.61 19.10 -34.52
CA LYS A 307 22.07 19.31 -34.60
C LYS A 307 22.87 18.05 -34.95
N GLN A 308 22.30 16.87 -34.84
CA GLN A 308 22.96 15.61 -35.22
C GLN A 308 22.71 15.25 -36.69
N VAL A 309 21.71 15.88 -37.31
CA VAL A 309 21.34 15.66 -38.73
C VAL A 309 21.93 16.73 -39.65
N ALA A 310 22.42 17.85 -39.11
CA ALA A 310 23.14 18.93 -39.82
C ALA A 310 24.66 18.72 -39.71
#